data_e739be46b6668fc69ea8f5d8324a5aea
#
_entry.id   e739be46b6668fc69ea8f5d8324a5aea
#
_cell.length_a   1.000
_cell.length_b   1.000
_cell.length_c   1.000
_cell.angle_alpha   90.00
_cell.angle_beta   90.00
_cell.angle_gamma   90.00
#
_symmetry.space_group_name_H-M   'P 1'
#
loop_
_entity.id
_entity.type
_entity.pdbx_description
1 polymer ?
#
loop_
_entity_poly.entity_id
_entity_poly.type
_entity_poly.pdbx_seq_one_letter_code
_entity_poly.pdbx_strand_id
1 'polypeptide(L)'
;MSRKRRAPKKIKLVDPKYKSTIIPKLINSIMYDGKKTIAEKIIYQAIEKIKSKVKEEPLIVFNEAINNIRPTVEVKSRRVGGATYQVPVEVKAKRSQALALKWLIDASRKRKDRNMSDKILNEICDAYQNRGSAIKKKEDTHKMAESNKAFAHFRW
;
A
#
# COMPACT_ATOMS: atom_id res chain seq x y z
N MET A 1 -31.86 21.34 8.22
CA MET A 1 -30.56 20.89 7.65
C MET A 1 -30.80 20.23 6.30
N SER A 2 -30.07 20.64 5.25
CA SER A 2 -30.23 20.05 3.91
C SER A 2 -29.57 18.66 3.84
N ARG A 3 -30.38 17.61 3.75
CA ARG A 3 -29.92 16.22 3.55
C ARG A 3 -29.39 15.96 2.14
N LYS A 4 -29.46 16.93 1.22
CA LYS A 4 -29.08 16.81 -0.20
C LYS A 4 -27.67 17.30 -0.51
N ARG A 5 -26.90 17.80 0.45
CA ARG A 5 -25.53 18.31 0.20
C ARG A 5 -24.59 17.14 -0.08
N ARG A 6 -24.22 16.96 -1.32
CA ARG A 6 -23.18 16.00 -1.72
C ARG A 6 -21.81 16.57 -1.34
N ALA A 7 -20.97 15.75 -0.72
CA ALA A 7 -19.59 16.13 -0.48
C ALA A 7 -18.88 16.46 -1.81
N PRO A 8 -18.10 17.55 -1.87
CA PRO A 8 -17.37 17.90 -3.08
C PRO A 8 -16.42 16.73 -3.48
N LYS A 9 -16.31 16.49 -4.79
CA LYS A 9 -15.37 15.47 -5.29
C LYS A 9 -13.96 15.90 -4.90
N LYS A 10 -13.23 15.02 -4.20
CA LYS A 10 -11.82 15.27 -3.86
C LYS A 10 -11.00 15.41 -5.13
N ILE A 11 -10.27 16.52 -5.26
CA ILE A 11 -9.32 16.76 -6.36
C ILE A 11 -8.21 15.71 -6.24
N LYS A 12 -7.89 15.05 -7.35
CA LYS A 12 -6.75 14.13 -7.40
C LYS A 12 -5.47 14.96 -7.38
N LEU A 13 -4.75 14.92 -6.28
CA LEU A 13 -3.43 15.52 -6.19
C LEU A 13 -2.46 14.74 -7.10
N VAL A 14 -1.77 15.44 -7.96
CA VAL A 14 -0.70 14.92 -8.82
C VAL A 14 0.61 15.47 -8.30
N ASP A 15 1.63 14.64 -8.24
CA ASP A 15 2.97 15.07 -7.81
C ASP A 15 3.60 16.01 -8.84
N PRO A 16 4.13 17.17 -8.43
CA PRO A 16 4.72 18.14 -9.38
C PRO A 16 5.99 17.59 -10.04
N LYS A 17 6.82 16.80 -9.32
CA LYS A 17 8.11 16.30 -9.80
C LYS A 17 7.96 15.11 -10.75
N TYR A 18 7.17 14.12 -10.36
CA TYR A 18 7.04 12.84 -11.07
C TYR A 18 5.71 12.67 -11.80
N LYS A 19 4.81 13.64 -11.76
CA LYS A 19 3.47 13.60 -12.39
C LYS A 19 2.67 12.33 -12.03
N SER A 20 2.97 11.70 -10.89
CA SER A 20 2.34 10.49 -10.40
C SER A 20 1.19 10.80 -9.44
N THR A 21 0.14 10.00 -9.47
CA THR A 21 -0.99 10.07 -8.51
C THR A 21 -0.79 9.20 -7.27
N ILE A 22 0.22 8.30 -7.29
CA ILE A 22 0.50 7.37 -6.21
C ILE A 22 1.45 8.01 -5.19
N ILE A 23 2.45 8.75 -5.64
CA ILE A 23 3.46 9.41 -4.79
C ILE A 23 2.82 10.32 -3.74
N PRO A 24 1.88 11.24 -4.07
CA PRO A 24 1.24 12.07 -3.06
C PRO A 24 0.47 11.27 -1.99
N LYS A 25 -0.10 10.12 -2.37
CA LYS A 25 -0.76 9.24 -1.41
C LYS A 25 0.25 8.59 -0.47
N LEU A 26 1.41 8.18 -0.99
CA LEU A 26 2.50 7.63 -0.18
C LEU A 26 3.04 8.68 0.80
N ILE A 27 3.28 9.92 0.33
CA ILE A 27 3.72 11.05 1.16
C ILE A 27 2.72 11.29 2.30
N ASN A 28 1.42 11.37 2.00
CA ASN A 28 0.39 11.57 3.01
C ASN A 28 0.30 10.41 4.01
N SER A 29 0.61 9.19 3.57
CA SER A 29 0.54 8.00 4.44
C SER A 29 1.76 7.85 5.35
N ILE A 30 2.93 8.36 4.95
CA ILE A 30 4.15 8.33 5.78
C ILE A 30 4.25 9.51 6.74
N MET A 31 3.57 10.61 6.40
CA MET A 31 3.60 11.86 7.16
C MET A 31 3.14 11.67 8.62
N TYR A 32 3.89 12.28 9.55
CA TYR A 32 3.53 12.41 10.97
C TYR A 32 3.31 13.88 11.31
N ASP A 33 2.37 14.16 12.19
CA ASP A 33 2.12 15.50 12.78
C ASP A 33 1.97 16.62 11.72
N GLY A 34 1.50 16.30 10.53
CA GLY A 34 1.38 17.27 9.44
C GLY A 34 2.70 17.71 8.79
N LYS A 35 3.85 17.10 9.13
CA LYS A 35 5.17 17.46 8.61
C LYS A 35 5.38 16.99 7.17
N LYS A 36 4.64 17.57 6.24
CA LYS A 36 4.59 17.13 4.84
C LYS A 36 5.92 17.31 4.11
N THR A 37 6.61 18.42 4.32
CA THR A 37 7.90 18.71 3.65
C THR A 37 8.98 17.68 4.00
N ILE A 38 9.00 17.18 5.23
CA ILE A 38 9.92 16.13 5.65
C ILE A 38 9.56 14.80 4.95
N ALA A 39 8.27 14.46 4.90
CA ALA A 39 7.80 13.26 4.21
C ALA A 39 8.12 13.31 2.70
N GLU A 40 7.98 14.46 2.06
CA GLU A 40 8.34 14.67 0.65
C GLU A 40 9.84 14.45 0.42
N LYS A 41 10.70 15.04 1.25
CA LYS A 41 12.16 14.84 1.18
C LYS A 41 12.54 13.35 1.29
N ILE A 42 11.94 12.63 2.25
CA ILE A 42 12.21 11.20 2.46
C ILE A 42 11.85 10.39 1.21
N ILE A 43 10.66 10.61 0.63
CA ILE A 43 10.20 9.88 -0.54
C ILE A 43 11.01 10.22 -1.78
N TYR A 44 11.28 11.51 -2.03
CA TYR A 44 12.08 11.91 -3.18
C TYR A 44 13.50 11.36 -3.11
N GLN A 45 14.15 11.42 -1.96
CA GLN A 45 15.47 10.81 -1.75
C GLN A 45 15.44 9.29 -1.96
N ALA A 46 14.39 8.60 -1.50
CA ALA A 46 14.24 7.17 -1.73
C ALA A 46 14.11 6.84 -3.22
N ILE A 47 13.28 7.58 -3.96
CA ILE A 47 13.07 7.37 -5.40
C ILE A 47 14.36 7.68 -6.20
N GLU A 48 15.06 8.76 -5.87
CA GLU A 48 16.32 9.11 -6.53
C GLU A 48 17.40 8.03 -6.35
N LYS A 49 17.48 7.47 -5.14
CA LYS A 49 18.42 6.38 -4.82
C LYS A 49 18.08 5.06 -5.53
N ILE A 50 16.84 4.85 -6.01
CA ILE A 50 16.50 3.65 -6.81
C ILE A 50 17.39 3.56 -8.04
N LYS A 51 17.61 4.71 -8.73
CA LYS A 51 18.47 4.75 -9.93
C LYS A 51 19.89 4.25 -9.69
N SER A 52 20.42 4.45 -8.48
CA SER A 52 21.76 3.95 -8.13
C SER A 52 21.83 2.45 -7.84
N LYS A 53 20.69 1.84 -7.44
CA LYS A 53 20.62 0.40 -7.13
C LYS A 53 20.13 -0.46 -8.28
N VAL A 54 19.16 0.05 -9.03
CA VAL A 54 18.53 -0.65 -10.15
C VAL A 54 18.77 0.18 -11.39
N LYS A 55 19.28 -0.42 -12.45
CA LYS A 55 19.62 0.27 -13.72
C LYS A 55 18.39 0.68 -14.55
N GLU A 56 17.21 0.66 -13.97
CA GLU A 56 15.94 0.95 -14.60
C GLU A 56 15.38 2.30 -14.14
N GLU A 57 14.35 2.77 -14.83
CA GLU A 57 13.68 4.02 -14.48
C GLU A 57 13.00 3.92 -13.11
N PRO A 58 13.30 4.84 -12.16
CA PRO A 58 12.80 4.77 -10.78
C PRO A 58 11.29 4.66 -10.65
N LEU A 59 10.54 5.32 -11.56
CA LEU A 59 9.08 5.28 -11.55
C LEU A 59 8.52 3.92 -11.96
N ILE A 60 9.16 3.25 -12.92
CA ILE A 60 8.77 1.91 -13.37
C ILE A 60 8.96 0.95 -12.21
N VAL A 61 10.15 0.91 -11.62
CA VAL A 61 10.47 0.06 -10.47
C VAL A 61 9.50 0.31 -9.30
N PHE A 62 9.20 1.57 -8.99
CA PHE A 62 8.25 1.92 -7.94
C PHE A 62 6.83 1.41 -8.23
N ASN A 63 6.34 1.61 -9.46
CA ASN A 63 4.98 1.18 -9.83
C ASN A 63 4.86 -0.34 -9.84
N GLU A 64 5.87 -1.06 -10.32
CA GLU A 64 5.89 -2.53 -10.30
C GLU A 64 5.98 -3.07 -8.88
N ALA A 65 6.83 -2.50 -8.03
CA ALA A 65 6.88 -2.86 -6.61
C ALA A 65 5.50 -2.70 -5.94
N ILE A 66 4.81 -1.58 -6.17
CA ILE A 66 3.45 -1.38 -5.65
C ILE A 66 2.48 -2.42 -6.23
N ASN A 67 2.55 -2.73 -7.51
CA ASN A 67 1.69 -3.74 -8.14
C ASN A 67 1.94 -5.13 -7.55
N ASN A 68 3.18 -5.48 -7.26
CA ASN A 68 3.56 -6.75 -6.63
C ASN A 68 3.00 -6.87 -5.20
N ILE A 69 2.91 -5.76 -4.44
CA ILE A 69 2.35 -5.76 -3.08
C ILE A 69 0.80 -5.78 -3.08
N ARG A 70 0.13 -5.32 -4.15
CA ARG A 70 -1.34 -5.23 -4.18
C ARG A 70 -2.01 -6.58 -3.93
N PRO A 71 -2.91 -6.68 -2.92
CA PRO A 71 -3.72 -7.87 -2.73
C PRO A 71 -4.91 -7.90 -3.70
N THR A 72 -5.28 -9.08 -4.16
CA THR A 72 -6.51 -9.35 -4.92
C THR A 72 -7.68 -9.71 -4.03
N VAL A 73 -7.38 -10.36 -2.89
CA VAL A 73 -8.38 -10.80 -1.91
C VAL A 73 -8.00 -10.36 -0.50
N GLU A 74 -9.00 -10.12 0.34
CA GLU A 74 -8.85 -9.88 1.77
C GLU A 74 -9.88 -10.69 2.54
N VAL A 75 -9.63 -10.91 3.82
CA VAL A 75 -10.57 -11.61 4.72
C VAL A 75 -11.29 -10.59 5.58
N LYS A 76 -12.61 -10.68 5.63
CA LYS A 76 -13.46 -9.87 6.49
C LYS A 76 -14.23 -10.75 7.45
N SER A 77 -14.22 -10.39 8.74
CA SER A 77 -15.04 -11.07 9.73
C SER A 77 -16.51 -10.68 9.58
N ARG A 78 -17.39 -11.69 9.57
CA ARG A 78 -18.85 -11.52 9.57
C ARG A 78 -19.48 -12.37 10.66
N ARG A 79 -20.47 -11.80 11.33
CA ARG A 79 -21.25 -12.51 12.33
C ARG A 79 -22.54 -13.03 11.71
N VAL A 80 -22.72 -14.35 11.75
CA VAL A 80 -23.90 -15.05 11.23
C VAL A 80 -24.38 -16.00 12.31
N GLY A 81 -25.64 -15.85 12.74
CA GLY A 81 -26.23 -16.76 13.74
C GLY A 81 -25.48 -16.81 15.08
N GLY A 82 -24.80 -15.71 15.49
CA GLY A 82 -24.00 -15.68 16.73
C GLY A 82 -22.54 -16.07 16.59
N ALA A 83 -22.16 -16.80 15.54
CA ALA A 83 -20.75 -17.15 15.24
C ALA A 83 -20.10 -16.13 14.31
N THR A 84 -18.79 -15.91 14.49
CA THR A 84 -17.99 -15.00 13.64
C THR A 84 -17.19 -15.80 12.63
N TYR A 85 -17.47 -15.57 11.35
CA TYR A 85 -16.79 -16.24 10.23
C TYR A 85 -15.83 -15.28 9.53
N GLN A 86 -14.70 -15.80 9.07
CA GLN A 86 -13.74 -15.09 8.25
C GLN A 86 -14.07 -15.30 6.77
N VAL A 87 -14.68 -14.30 6.14
CA VAL A 87 -15.19 -14.42 4.77
C VAL A 87 -14.21 -13.79 3.79
N PRO A 88 -13.69 -14.54 2.79
CA PRO A 88 -12.84 -13.99 1.74
C PRO A 88 -13.64 -13.08 0.79
N VAL A 89 -13.13 -11.90 0.51
CA VAL A 89 -13.77 -10.89 -0.36
C VAL A 89 -12.74 -10.32 -1.31
N GLU A 90 -13.12 -10.14 -2.57
CA GLU A 90 -12.29 -9.46 -3.55
C GLU A 90 -12.07 -7.98 -3.19
N VAL A 91 -10.87 -7.49 -3.40
CA VAL A 91 -10.48 -6.14 -3.03
C VAL A 91 -10.64 -5.19 -4.22
N LYS A 92 -11.44 -4.14 -4.07
CA LYS A 92 -11.58 -3.08 -5.09
C LYS A 92 -10.23 -2.39 -5.32
N ALA A 93 -9.91 -2.00 -6.56
CA ALA A 93 -8.62 -1.43 -6.97
C ALA A 93 -8.13 -0.26 -6.10
N LYS A 94 -9.03 0.64 -5.68
CA LYS A 94 -8.67 1.77 -4.78
C LYS A 94 -8.22 1.29 -3.39
N ARG A 95 -8.88 0.26 -2.85
CA ARG A 95 -8.55 -0.31 -1.55
C ARG A 95 -7.27 -1.14 -1.63
N SER A 96 -7.10 -1.93 -2.69
CA SER A 96 -5.89 -2.70 -2.96
C SER A 96 -4.66 -1.78 -2.98
N GLN A 97 -4.75 -0.63 -3.68
CA GLN A 97 -3.69 0.37 -3.69
C GLN A 97 -3.41 0.94 -2.29
N ALA A 98 -4.46 1.27 -1.51
CA ALA A 98 -4.29 1.81 -0.17
C ALA A 98 -3.63 0.78 0.79
N LEU A 99 -4.01 -0.50 0.68
CA LEU A 99 -3.40 -1.58 1.45
C LEU A 99 -1.93 -1.77 1.08
N ALA A 100 -1.59 -1.76 -0.22
CA ALA A 100 -0.21 -1.88 -0.68
C ALA A 100 0.67 -0.76 -0.11
N LEU A 101 0.23 0.50 -0.17
CA LEU A 101 0.96 1.63 0.41
C LEU A 101 1.13 1.50 1.93
N LYS A 102 0.08 1.09 2.63
CA LYS A 102 0.14 0.86 4.08
C LYS A 102 1.14 -0.24 4.43
N TRP A 103 1.07 -1.38 3.77
CA TRP A 103 1.98 -2.50 4.04
C TRP A 103 3.44 -2.17 3.70
N LEU A 104 3.68 -1.43 2.62
CA LEU A 104 5.02 -0.93 2.29
C LEU A 104 5.58 -0.07 3.43
N ILE A 105 4.79 0.88 3.96
CA ILE A 105 5.23 1.77 5.04
C ILE A 105 5.43 0.99 6.34
N ASP A 106 4.51 0.10 6.70
CA ASP A 106 4.59 -0.70 7.93
C ASP A 106 5.81 -1.65 7.88
N ALA A 107 6.09 -2.24 6.72
CA ALA A 107 7.28 -3.06 6.49
C ALA A 107 8.57 -2.22 6.59
N SER A 108 8.61 -1.07 5.92
CA SER A 108 9.76 -0.16 5.96
C SER A 108 10.07 0.31 7.38
N ARG A 109 9.06 0.65 8.18
CA ARG A 109 9.26 1.07 9.58
C ARG A 109 9.92 0.01 10.45
N LYS A 110 9.67 -1.28 10.16
CA LYS A 110 10.25 -2.42 10.90
C LYS A 110 11.70 -2.72 10.53
N ARG A 111 12.20 -2.17 9.42
CA ARG A 111 13.60 -2.40 8.99
C ARG A 111 14.59 -1.74 9.96
N LYS A 112 15.78 -2.31 10.05
CA LYS A 112 16.86 -1.86 10.94
C LYS A 112 17.74 -0.77 10.33
N ASP A 113 17.50 -0.36 9.08
CA ASP A 113 18.29 0.68 8.41
C ASP A 113 18.24 2.02 9.19
N ARG A 114 19.26 2.85 9.03
CA ARG A 114 19.40 4.10 9.81
C ARG A 114 18.34 5.13 9.45
N ASN A 115 18.15 5.43 8.17
CA ASN A 115 17.29 6.49 7.67
C ASN A 115 15.99 5.91 7.08
N MET A 116 14.89 6.63 7.24
CA MET A 116 13.61 6.20 6.66
C MET A 116 13.64 6.16 5.13
N SER A 117 14.39 7.04 4.46
CA SER A 117 14.59 6.98 3.00
C SER A 117 15.24 5.68 2.56
N ASP A 118 16.23 5.19 3.32
CA ASP A 118 16.91 3.93 2.99
C ASP A 118 16.04 2.70 3.29
N LYS A 119 15.24 2.76 4.36
CA LYS A 119 14.24 1.73 4.68
C LYS A 119 13.23 1.55 3.55
N ILE A 120 12.68 2.66 3.04
CA ILE A 120 11.71 2.65 1.95
C ILE A 120 12.37 2.17 0.65
N LEU A 121 13.56 2.68 0.33
CA LEU A 121 14.32 2.25 -0.84
C LEU A 121 14.53 0.73 -0.84
N ASN A 122 15.02 0.19 0.27
CA ASN A 122 15.33 -1.23 0.38
C ASN A 122 14.05 -2.08 0.27
N GLU A 123 12.94 -1.66 0.90
CA GLU A 123 11.67 -2.38 0.78
C GLU A 123 11.07 -2.32 -0.63
N ILE A 124 11.23 -1.19 -1.35
CA ILE A 124 10.80 -1.08 -2.76
C ILE A 124 11.63 -2.01 -3.64
N CYS A 125 12.96 -2.05 -3.47
CA CYS A 125 13.83 -2.93 -4.23
C CYS A 125 13.52 -4.41 -3.96
N ASP A 126 13.28 -4.77 -2.69
CA ASP A 126 12.90 -6.14 -2.32
C ASP A 126 11.53 -6.50 -2.91
N ALA A 127 10.54 -5.60 -2.84
CA ALA A 127 9.22 -5.80 -3.40
C ALA A 127 9.21 -5.90 -4.93
N TYR A 128 10.10 -5.16 -5.61
CA TYR A 128 10.33 -5.29 -7.05
C TYR A 128 10.78 -6.72 -7.41
N GLN A 129 11.64 -7.31 -6.59
CA GLN A 129 12.13 -8.69 -6.74
C GLN A 129 11.17 -9.75 -6.16
N ASN A 130 9.92 -9.38 -5.82
CA ASN A 130 8.95 -10.25 -5.14
C ASN A 130 9.46 -10.81 -3.81
N ARG A 131 10.20 -10.01 -3.04
CA ARG A 131 10.74 -10.33 -1.71
C ARG A 131 10.29 -9.29 -0.69
N GLY A 132 10.67 -9.48 0.55
CA GLY A 132 10.45 -8.50 1.61
C GLY A 132 9.19 -8.72 2.43
N SER A 133 9.08 -7.95 3.51
CA SER A 133 8.02 -8.10 4.50
C SER A 133 6.65 -7.66 3.99
N ALA A 134 6.61 -6.71 3.06
CA ALA A 134 5.37 -6.25 2.45
C ALA A 134 4.77 -7.34 1.54
N ILE A 135 5.59 -8.02 0.74
CA ILE A 135 5.17 -9.15 -0.10
C ILE A 135 4.68 -10.31 0.78
N LYS A 136 5.45 -10.65 1.82
CA LYS A 136 5.05 -11.70 2.77
C LYS A 136 3.68 -11.40 3.37
N LYS A 137 3.40 -10.14 3.73
CA LYS A 137 2.07 -9.75 4.26
C LYS A 137 0.95 -9.97 3.25
N LYS A 138 1.18 -9.71 1.96
CA LYS A 138 0.23 -10.04 0.88
C LYS A 138 -0.01 -11.54 0.82
N GLU A 139 1.06 -12.35 0.77
CA GLU A 139 0.99 -13.81 0.70
C GLU A 139 0.24 -14.39 1.90
N ASP A 140 0.54 -13.94 3.12
CA ASP A 140 -0.15 -14.34 4.34
C ASP A 140 -1.66 -14.04 4.25
N THR A 141 -2.01 -12.85 3.71
CA THR A 141 -3.42 -12.46 3.53
C THR A 141 -4.12 -13.34 2.49
N HIS A 142 -3.46 -13.65 1.37
CA HIS A 142 -3.98 -14.55 0.34
C HIS A 142 -4.14 -15.98 0.88
N LYS A 143 -3.15 -16.49 1.62
CA LYS A 143 -3.20 -17.81 2.25
C LYS A 143 -4.34 -17.91 3.26
N MET A 144 -4.56 -16.88 4.08
CA MET A 144 -5.72 -16.83 4.97
C MET A 144 -7.05 -16.84 4.20
N ALA A 145 -7.13 -16.10 3.08
CA ALA A 145 -8.34 -16.09 2.26
C ALA A 145 -8.60 -17.44 1.61
N GLU A 146 -7.56 -18.15 1.18
CA GLU A 146 -7.67 -19.50 0.62
C GLU A 146 -8.12 -20.52 1.65
N SER A 147 -7.53 -20.50 2.84
CA SER A 147 -7.94 -21.38 3.96
C SER A 147 -9.42 -21.18 4.35
N ASN A 148 -9.95 -19.98 4.19
CA ASN A 148 -11.34 -19.65 4.52
C ASN A 148 -12.28 -19.70 3.30
N LYS A 149 -11.85 -20.25 2.17
CA LYS A 149 -12.63 -20.32 0.93
C LYS A 149 -13.98 -21.00 1.09
N ALA A 150 -14.09 -21.97 1.99
CA ALA A 150 -15.35 -22.65 2.30
C ALA A 150 -16.46 -21.69 2.79
N PHE A 151 -16.11 -20.55 3.39
CA PHE A 151 -17.05 -19.54 3.90
C PHE A 151 -17.39 -18.46 2.87
N ALA A 152 -16.95 -18.60 1.62
CA ALA A 152 -17.20 -17.61 0.57
C ALA A 152 -18.70 -17.41 0.26
N HIS A 153 -19.53 -18.41 0.52
CA HIS A 153 -20.99 -18.35 0.34
C HIS A 153 -21.68 -17.38 1.31
N PHE A 154 -21.02 -16.98 2.42
CA PHE A 154 -21.51 -15.92 3.32
C PHE A 154 -21.19 -14.50 2.82
N ARG A 155 -20.70 -14.36 1.58
CA ARG A 155 -20.46 -13.07 0.94
C ARG A 155 -21.79 -12.43 0.50
N TRP A 156 -21.96 -11.13 0.84
CA TRP A 156 -23.09 -10.32 0.36
C TRP A 156 -22.61 -9.37 -0.74
#